data_e50b740925ceeea8459ad71488aa3b36
#
_entry.id   e50b740925ceeea8459ad71488aa3b36
#
_cell.length_a   1.000
_cell.length_b   1.000
_cell.length_c   1.000
_cell.angle_alpha   90.00
_cell.angle_beta   90.00
_cell.angle_gamma   90.00
#
_symmetry.space_group_name_H-M   'P 1'
#
loop_
_entity.id
_entity.type
_entity.pdbx_description
1 polymer ?
#
loop_
_entity_poly.entity_id
_entity_poly.type
_entity_poly.pdbx_seq_one_letter_code
_entity_poly.pdbx_strand_id
1 'polypeptide(L)'
;GGHFHNDRLQLILWGAGEELLPDVGYVSLGKPHRYFINREIAHNTLQVFLDEPPVKPEIVQPEEVPTDPVGRFRALAEAERPVTYARSQLIAYDPGTVSGGQVKLVAATSPGPEWMGMERQERHLLMVRVDEKRSYLVDVFRVAGGDRHRFTLRGSADEDVTTECALPLEPQPGTLAGPEIPYNQATQGVEPYAWAVHDLRRAETADPWELTWIGEDSGSSVRMFVAPQ
;
A
#
# COMPACT_ATOMS: atom_id res chain seq x y z
N GLY A 1 20.69 -2.99 -5.90
CA GLY A 1 19.85 -3.98 -6.55
C GLY A 1 18.41 -3.55 -6.57
N GLY A 2 17.83 -3.35 -7.71
CA GLY A 2 16.59 -2.66 -7.96
C GLY A 2 15.31 -3.51 -7.87
N HIS A 3 15.10 -4.26 -6.80
CA HIS A 3 13.90 -5.07 -6.57
C HIS A 3 13.16 -4.65 -5.29
N PHE A 4 13.09 -3.36 -5.00
CA PHE A 4 12.36 -2.83 -3.85
C PHE A 4 11.10 -2.13 -4.32
N HIS A 5 9.97 -2.47 -3.69
CA HIS A 5 8.73 -1.74 -3.76
C HIS A 5 8.49 -1.02 -2.43
N ASN A 6 7.77 0.09 -2.47
CA ASN A 6 7.31 0.78 -1.27
C ASN A 6 5.96 0.18 -0.84
N ASP A 7 5.98 -1.07 -0.48
CA ASP A 7 4.82 -1.93 -0.22
C ASP A 7 4.66 -2.29 1.28
N ARG A 8 5.16 -1.43 2.15
CA ARG A 8 5.11 -1.67 3.59
C ARG A 8 3.69 -1.94 4.06
N LEU A 9 3.52 -3.02 4.84
CA LEU A 9 2.24 -3.49 5.36
C LEU A 9 1.17 -3.69 4.27
N GLN A 10 1.59 -4.03 3.06
CA GLN A 10 0.68 -4.35 1.97
C GLN A 10 -0.21 -5.56 2.34
N LEU A 11 -1.46 -5.51 1.91
CA LEU A 11 -2.37 -6.63 1.90
C LEU A 11 -2.40 -7.27 0.51
N ILE A 12 -2.23 -8.58 0.46
CA ILE A 12 -2.58 -9.41 -0.67
C ILE A 12 -3.67 -10.37 -0.19
N LEU A 13 -4.81 -10.40 -0.88
CA LEU A 13 -5.93 -11.25 -0.53
C LEU A 13 -6.16 -12.28 -1.62
N TRP A 14 -6.06 -13.54 -1.24
CA TRP A 14 -6.45 -14.69 -2.07
C TRP A 14 -7.76 -15.27 -1.56
N GLY A 15 -8.70 -15.50 -2.44
CA GLY A 15 -9.98 -16.10 -2.12
C GLY A 15 -10.72 -16.56 -3.38
N ALA A 16 -11.72 -17.40 -3.25
CA ALA A 16 -12.50 -17.94 -4.37
C ALA A 16 -11.65 -18.61 -5.49
N GLY A 17 -10.39 -18.96 -5.22
CA GLY A 17 -9.47 -19.58 -6.19
C GLY A 17 -8.60 -18.59 -6.96
N GLU A 18 -8.61 -17.31 -6.62
CA GLU A 18 -7.89 -16.24 -7.32
C GLU A 18 -7.38 -15.14 -6.39
N GLU A 19 -6.52 -14.25 -6.90
CA GLU A 19 -6.07 -13.05 -6.20
C GLU A 19 -7.13 -11.95 -6.32
N LEU A 20 -7.86 -11.72 -5.22
CA LEU A 20 -8.91 -10.72 -5.15
C LEU A 20 -8.38 -9.31 -4.94
N LEU A 21 -7.33 -9.16 -4.15
CA LEU A 21 -6.58 -7.91 -3.95
C LEU A 21 -5.10 -8.20 -4.21
N PRO A 22 -4.65 -8.11 -5.46
CA PRO A 22 -3.32 -8.55 -5.85
C PRO A 22 -2.21 -7.56 -5.52
N ASP A 23 -0.97 -8.04 -5.62
CA ASP A 23 0.18 -7.21 -5.96
C ASP A 23 0.22 -6.96 -7.47
N VAL A 24 0.69 -5.80 -7.89
CA VAL A 24 0.87 -5.48 -9.32
C VAL A 24 1.98 -6.29 -10.01
N GLY A 25 2.73 -7.05 -9.24
CA GLY A 25 3.84 -7.83 -9.76
C GLY A 25 5.00 -6.97 -10.27
N TYR A 26 5.71 -7.48 -11.24
CA TYR A 26 6.95 -6.92 -11.74
C TYR A 26 6.87 -6.60 -13.22
N VAL A 27 7.21 -5.36 -13.58
CA VAL A 27 7.28 -4.90 -14.98
C VAL A 27 8.74 -4.80 -15.44
N SER A 28 9.00 -5.18 -16.68
CA SER A 28 10.34 -5.16 -17.27
C SER A 28 11.03 -3.80 -17.18
N LEU A 29 12.35 -3.82 -17.07
CA LEU A 29 13.22 -2.64 -17.15
C LEU A 29 12.91 -1.83 -18.42
N GLY A 30 12.94 -0.50 -18.30
CA GLY A 30 12.72 0.40 -19.45
C GLY A 30 11.26 0.76 -19.73
N LYS A 31 10.30 0.21 -19.00
CA LYS A 31 8.89 0.63 -19.08
C LYS A 31 8.61 1.75 -18.06
N PRO A 32 7.94 2.84 -18.44
CA PRO A 32 7.61 3.94 -17.52
C PRO A 32 6.83 3.48 -16.29
N HIS A 33 5.90 2.54 -16.49
CA HIS A 33 5.06 1.97 -15.43
C HIS A 33 5.84 1.21 -14.35
N ARG A 34 7.09 0.80 -14.62
CA ARG A 34 7.96 0.23 -13.60
C ARG A 34 8.12 1.13 -12.37
N TYR A 35 8.20 2.42 -12.60
CA TYR A 35 8.36 3.38 -11.53
C TYR A 35 7.06 3.59 -10.74
N PHE A 36 5.92 3.43 -11.40
CA PHE A 36 4.62 3.42 -10.74
C PHE A 36 4.49 2.22 -9.79
N ILE A 37 4.79 1.01 -10.26
CA ILE A 37 4.65 -0.20 -9.44
C ILE A 37 5.60 -0.27 -8.24
N ASN A 38 6.64 0.57 -8.21
CA ASN A 38 7.54 0.64 -7.06
C ASN A 38 7.02 1.57 -5.95
N ARG A 39 5.88 2.24 -6.15
CA ARG A 39 5.34 3.25 -5.22
C ARG A 39 4.16 2.72 -4.43
N GLU A 40 3.94 3.30 -3.25
CA GLU A 40 2.83 2.97 -2.36
C GLU A 40 1.47 3.02 -3.07
N ILE A 41 1.30 3.94 -4.01
CA ILE A 41 0.08 4.14 -4.79
C ILE A 41 -0.32 2.91 -5.63
N ALA A 42 0.63 2.04 -5.94
CA ALA A 42 0.38 0.81 -6.71
C ALA A 42 0.03 -0.40 -5.82
N HIS A 43 0.05 -0.24 -4.51
CA HIS A 43 -0.09 -1.33 -3.55
C HIS A 43 -1.30 -1.15 -2.62
N ASN A 44 -1.77 -2.24 -2.03
CA ASN A 44 -2.88 -2.25 -1.05
C ASN A 44 -2.35 -1.83 0.32
N THR A 45 -1.93 -0.58 0.45
CA THR A 45 -1.28 -0.03 1.63
C THR A 45 -1.65 1.44 1.84
N LEU A 46 -0.99 2.07 2.82
CA LEU A 46 -1.22 3.46 3.19
C LEU A 46 0.04 4.29 2.92
N GLN A 47 -0.16 5.44 2.29
CA GLN A 47 0.83 6.46 2.04
C GLN A 47 0.61 7.65 2.98
N VAL A 48 1.70 8.14 3.54
CA VAL A 48 1.72 9.33 4.41
C VAL A 48 2.36 10.49 3.66
N PHE A 49 1.72 11.65 3.73
CA PHE A 49 2.21 12.89 3.12
C PHE A 49 2.55 13.90 4.20
N LEU A 50 3.57 14.70 3.93
CA LEU A 50 3.96 15.86 4.70
C LEU A 50 3.81 17.09 3.80
N ASP A 51 3.23 18.17 4.35
CA ASP A 51 3.07 19.43 3.62
C ASP A 51 4.42 20.10 3.37
N GLU A 52 5.33 19.97 4.36
CA GLU A 52 6.72 20.36 4.19
C GLU A 52 7.60 19.12 4.07
N PRO A 53 8.38 18.97 2.98
CA PRO A 53 9.24 17.82 2.83
C PRO A 53 10.28 17.81 3.96
N PRO A 54 10.39 16.72 4.71
CA PRO A 54 11.33 16.63 5.81
C PRO A 54 12.78 16.68 5.30
N VAL A 55 13.64 17.27 6.09
CA VAL A 55 15.08 17.24 5.80
C VAL A 55 15.58 15.82 6.04
N LYS A 56 15.90 15.14 4.96
CA LYS A 56 16.50 13.81 5.01
C LYS A 56 17.90 13.91 5.62
N PRO A 57 18.19 13.17 6.72
CA PRO A 57 19.53 13.15 7.28
C PRO A 57 20.58 12.72 6.27
N GLU A 58 21.76 13.30 6.31
CA GLU A 58 22.88 12.81 5.53
C GLU A 58 23.28 11.42 6.00
N ILE A 59 23.66 10.58 5.05
CA ILE A 59 24.24 9.27 5.35
C ILE A 59 25.67 9.48 5.80
N VAL A 60 25.92 9.37 7.09
CA VAL A 60 27.28 9.39 7.64
C VAL A 60 27.93 8.05 7.34
N GLN A 61 28.90 8.07 6.41
CA GLN A 61 29.65 6.87 6.09
C GLN A 61 30.51 6.45 7.29
N PRO A 62 30.64 5.15 7.58
CA PRO A 62 31.49 4.67 8.66
C PRO A 62 32.96 5.07 8.39
N GLU A 63 33.65 5.53 9.42
CA GLU A 63 35.09 5.92 9.32
C GLU A 63 35.95 4.76 8.81
N GLU A 64 35.63 3.55 9.23
CA GLU A 64 36.25 2.32 8.77
C GLU A 64 35.23 1.36 8.16
N VAL A 65 35.45 0.98 6.92
CA VAL A 65 34.63 -0.02 6.23
C VAL A 65 35.40 -1.34 6.20
N PRO A 66 34.87 -2.41 6.82
CA PRO A 66 35.49 -3.73 6.80
C PRO A 66 35.83 -4.20 5.38
N THR A 67 36.94 -4.91 5.25
CA THR A 67 37.37 -5.43 3.94
C THR A 67 36.68 -6.73 3.56
N ASP A 68 36.15 -7.47 4.54
CA ASP A 68 35.35 -8.67 4.26
C ASP A 68 33.94 -8.30 3.75
N PRO A 69 33.36 -9.09 2.82
CA PRO A 69 32.09 -8.74 2.18
C PRO A 69 30.90 -8.62 3.15
N VAL A 70 30.87 -9.43 4.19
CA VAL A 70 29.76 -9.47 5.17
C VAL A 70 29.85 -8.28 6.12
N GLY A 71 31.02 -8.02 6.66
CA GLY A 71 31.29 -6.86 7.51
C GLY A 71 31.03 -5.55 6.79
N ARG A 72 31.51 -5.43 5.53
CA ARG A 72 31.26 -4.29 4.68
C ARG A 72 29.77 -4.04 4.45
N PHE A 73 29.02 -5.09 4.06
CA PHE A 73 27.57 -4.98 3.87
C PHE A 73 26.88 -4.50 5.15
N ARG A 74 27.25 -5.08 6.29
CA ARG A 74 26.68 -4.73 7.59
C ARG A 74 26.98 -3.29 8.00
N ALA A 75 28.21 -2.83 7.86
CA ALA A 75 28.62 -1.45 8.19
C ALA A 75 27.90 -0.41 7.32
N LEU A 76 27.78 -0.64 6.00
CA LEU A 76 27.07 0.25 5.10
C LEU A 76 25.55 0.24 5.39
N ALA A 77 24.96 -0.92 5.64
CA ALA A 77 23.56 -1.03 6.00
C ALA A 77 23.23 -0.33 7.34
N GLU A 78 24.12 -0.39 8.31
CA GLU A 78 24.00 0.36 9.57
C GLU A 78 24.04 1.88 9.35
N ALA A 79 24.96 2.36 8.51
CA ALA A 79 25.07 3.78 8.17
C ALA A 79 23.83 4.31 7.42
N GLU A 80 23.24 3.50 6.55
CA GLU A 80 22.04 3.86 5.79
C GLU A 80 20.73 3.72 6.60
N ARG A 81 20.73 2.94 7.66
CA ARG A 81 19.53 2.58 8.44
C ARG A 81 18.71 3.78 8.93
N PRO A 82 19.30 4.86 9.47
CA PRO A 82 18.54 6.03 9.92
C PRO A 82 17.79 6.73 8.79
N VAL A 83 18.24 6.53 7.55
CA VAL A 83 17.80 7.30 6.39
C VAL A 83 16.83 6.52 5.50
N THR A 84 16.97 5.19 5.43
CA THR A 84 16.30 4.40 4.39
C THR A 84 15.43 3.26 4.90
N TYR A 85 15.62 2.79 6.14
CA TYR A 85 14.96 1.56 6.58
C TYR A 85 13.95 1.78 7.70
N ALA A 86 12.69 1.50 7.37
CA ALA A 86 11.68 1.17 8.37
C ALA A 86 11.91 -0.26 8.85
N ARG A 87 11.85 -0.49 10.15
CA ARG A 87 11.88 -1.85 10.72
C ARG A 87 10.45 -2.36 10.84
N SER A 88 10.04 -3.22 9.91
CA SER A 88 8.79 -3.95 10.08
C SER A 88 8.95 -5.02 11.16
N GLN A 89 7.95 -5.15 12.03
CA GLN A 89 7.91 -6.13 13.10
C GLN A 89 6.55 -6.82 13.12
N LEU A 90 6.57 -8.13 13.27
CA LEU A 90 5.36 -8.90 13.53
C LEU A 90 4.95 -8.67 14.99
N ILE A 91 3.74 -8.17 15.21
CA ILE A 91 3.17 -7.92 16.54
C ILE A 91 2.42 -9.15 17.04
N ALA A 92 1.61 -9.76 16.18
CA ALA A 92 0.82 -10.93 16.51
C ALA A 92 0.59 -11.80 15.28
N TYR A 93 0.51 -13.10 15.50
CA TYR A 93 0.18 -14.07 14.46
C TYR A 93 -0.54 -15.27 15.08
N ASP A 94 -1.75 -15.55 14.58
CA ASP A 94 -2.48 -16.79 14.86
C ASP A 94 -3.07 -17.32 13.54
N PRO A 95 -2.59 -18.47 13.02
CA PRO A 95 -3.14 -19.07 11.82
C PRO A 95 -4.52 -19.72 12.03
N GLY A 96 -5.17 -19.46 13.16
CA GLY A 96 -6.46 -20.01 13.54
C GLY A 96 -6.37 -21.10 14.62
N THR A 97 -5.23 -21.21 15.31
CA THR A 97 -5.00 -22.25 16.34
C THR A 97 -6.00 -22.11 17.49
N VAL A 98 -6.23 -20.89 17.96
CA VAL A 98 -7.11 -20.61 19.10
C VAL A 98 -8.59 -20.87 18.75
N SER A 99 -9.01 -20.58 17.52
CA SER A 99 -10.40 -20.63 17.07
C SER A 99 -10.77 -21.91 16.33
N GLY A 100 -9.90 -22.90 16.27
CA GLY A 100 -10.13 -24.10 15.45
C GLY A 100 -10.22 -23.80 13.95
N GLY A 101 -9.51 -22.78 13.48
CA GLY A 101 -9.45 -22.37 12.07
C GLY A 101 -10.53 -21.39 11.64
N GLN A 102 -11.41 -20.94 12.52
CA GLN A 102 -12.45 -19.98 12.17
C GLN A 102 -11.94 -18.54 12.05
N VAL A 103 -11.01 -18.14 12.92
CA VAL A 103 -10.42 -16.80 12.90
C VAL A 103 -8.93 -16.92 12.77
N LYS A 104 -8.36 -16.18 11.83
CA LYS A 104 -6.91 -16.02 11.66
C LYS A 104 -6.55 -14.56 11.89
N LEU A 105 -5.41 -14.33 12.53
CA LEU A 105 -4.92 -12.99 12.85
C LEU A 105 -3.49 -12.83 12.37
N VAL A 106 -3.20 -11.69 11.76
CA VAL A 106 -1.85 -11.18 11.63
C VAL A 106 -1.85 -9.68 11.95
N ALA A 107 -0.88 -9.25 12.74
CA ALA A 107 -0.66 -7.85 13.01
C ALA A 107 0.83 -7.53 12.91
N ALA A 108 1.13 -6.43 12.24
CA ALA A 108 2.49 -5.97 12.03
C ALA A 108 2.59 -4.45 12.14
N THR A 109 3.77 -3.97 12.50
CA THR A 109 4.11 -2.54 12.50
C THR A 109 5.27 -2.28 11.56
N SER A 110 5.26 -1.13 10.92
CA SER A 110 6.35 -0.65 10.08
C SER A 110 6.45 0.87 10.20
N PRO A 111 6.91 1.37 11.34
CA PRO A 111 7.12 2.81 11.48
C PRO A 111 8.11 3.26 10.40
N GLY A 112 7.84 4.39 9.79
CA GLY A 112 8.77 5.03 8.87
C GLY A 112 10.06 5.45 9.59
N PRO A 113 11.06 5.93 8.84
CA PRO A 113 12.19 6.61 9.45
C PRO A 113 11.69 7.80 10.28
N GLU A 114 12.33 8.07 11.43
CA GLU A 114 11.93 9.17 12.34
C GLU A 114 11.84 10.53 11.64
N TRP A 115 12.72 10.79 10.68
CA TRP A 115 12.75 12.05 9.92
C TRP A 115 11.51 12.25 9.01
N MET A 116 10.69 11.22 8.78
CA MET A 116 9.42 11.34 8.06
C MET A 116 8.26 11.77 8.94
N GLY A 117 8.49 12.03 10.24
CA GLY A 117 7.43 12.43 11.17
C GLY A 117 6.35 11.38 11.35
N MET A 118 6.63 10.12 11.04
CA MET A 118 5.69 9.01 11.16
C MET A 118 5.86 8.35 12.53
N GLU A 119 4.90 8.55 13.41
CA GLU A 119 4.93 8.02 14.78
C GLU A 119 4.44 6.57 14.86
N ARG A 120 3.45 6.22 14.04
CA ARG A 120 2.85 4.88 14.01
C ARG A 120 2.41 4.53 12.60
N GLN A 121 2.73 3.31 12.20
CA GLN A 121 2.10 2.64 11.07
C GLN A 121 1.94 1.16 11.46
N GLU A 122 0.70 0.72 11.65
CA GLU A 122 0.37 -0.58 12.21
C GLU A 122 -0.89 -1.13 11.54
N ARG A 123 -0.85 -2.37 11.08
CA ARG A 123 -1.98 -3.03 10.42
C ARG A 123 -2.33 -4.32 11.13
N HIS A 124 -3.61 -4.50 11.41
CA HIS A 124 -4.17 -5.71 11.99
C HIS A 124 -5.17 -6.28 11.00
N LEU A 125 -4.99 -7.53 10.62
CA LEU A 125 -5.85 -8.26 9.70
C LEU A 125 -6.45 -9.44 10.42
N LEU A 126 -7.78 -9.51 10.48
CA LEU A 126 -8.53 -10.65 10.98
C LEU A 126 -9.33 -11.25 9.84
N MET A 127 -9.00 -12.46 9.45
CA MET A 127 -9.83 -13.22 8.51
C MET A 127 -10.77 -14.12 9.30
N VAL A 128 -12.07 -13.94 9.08
CA VAL A 128 -13.13 -14.70 9.75
C VAL A 128 -13.85 -15.56 8.72
N ARG A 129 -13.77 -16.87 8.89
CA ARG A 129 -14.50 -17.82 8.08
C ARG A 129 -15.94 -17.95 8.61
N VAL A 130 -16.92 -17.59 7.79
CA VAL A 130 -18.34 -17.72 8.12
C VAL A 130 -18.82 -19.15 7.87
N ASP A 131 -18.46 -19.69 6.70
CA ASP A 131 -18.74 -21.08 6.29
C ASP A 131 -17.68 -21.56 5.28
N GLU A 132 -17.95 -22.62 4.56
CA GLU A 132 -17.02 -23.20 3.57
C GLU A 132 -16.77 -22.30 2.35
N LYS A 133 -17.70 -21.38 2.06
CA LYS A 133 -17.66 -20.52 0.87
C LYS A 133 -17.50 -19.04 1.18
N ARG A 134 -17.76 -18.63 2.41
CA ARG A 134 -17.80 -17.23 2.78
C ARG A 134 -16.83 -16.93 3.91
N SER A 135 -16.06 -15.89 3.70
CA SER A 135 -15.19 -15.29 4.71
C SER A 135 -15.26 -13.77 4.59
N TYR A 136 -14.93 -13.07 5.64
CA TYR A 136 -14.67 -11.65 5.59
C TYR A 136 -13.36 -11.31 6.26
N LEU A 137 -12.78 -10.21 5.83
CA LEU A 137 -11.55 -9.66 6.38
C LEU A 137 -11.88 -8.37 7.13
N VAL A 138 -11.43 -8.27 8.37
CA VAL A 138 -11.39 -7.01 9.10
C VAL A 138 -9.99 -6.45 8.99
N ASP A 139 -9.87 -5.27 8.42
CA ASP A 139 -8.61 -4.57 8.23
C ASP A 139 -8.61 -3.29 9.08
N VAL A 140 -7.73 -3.25 10.06
CA VAL A 140 -7.54 -2.08 10.92
C VAL A 140 -6.15 -1.53 10.69
N PHE A 141 -6.05 -0.43 9.96
CA PHE A 141 -4.81 0.25 9.70
C PHE A 141 -4.72 1.51 10.57
N ARG A 142 -3.79 1.51 11.52
CA ARG A 142 -3.57 2.63 12.45
C ARG A 142 -2.35 3.40 12.02
N VAL A 143 -2.53 4.71 11.84
CA VAL A 143 -1.46 5.62 11.44
C VAL A 143 -1.46 6.83 12.36
N ALA A 144 -0.29 7.29 12.76
CA ALA A 144 -0.09 8.56 13.45
C ALA A 144 1.16 9.24 12.90
N GLY A 145 1.11 10.56 12.85
CA GLY A 145 2.11 11.40 12.19
C GLY A 145 1.78 11.65 10.72
N GLY A 146 2.43 12.68 10.15
CA GLY A 146 2.11 13.21 8.84
C GLY A 146 0.87 14.10 8.82
N ASP A 147 0.69 14.83 7.71
CA ASP A 147 -0.38 15.83 7.57
C ASP A 147 -1.59 15.26 6.81
N ARG A 148 -1.34 14.29 5.93
CA ARG A 148 -2.38 13.65 5.12
C ARG A 148 -2.06 12.18 4.87
N HIS A 149 -3.09 11.36 4.85
CA HIS A 149 -2.99 9.93 4.59
C HIS A 149 -3.78 9.53 3.37
N ARG A 150 -3.23 8.62 2.56
CA ARG A 150 -3.93 7.97 1.45
C ARG A 150 -3.90 6.47 1.64
N PHE A 151 -5.04 5.87 1.82
CA PHE A 151 -5.19 4.43 1.77
C PHE A 151 -5.53 4.00 0.35
N THR A 152 -4.78 3.07 -0.20
CA THR A 152 -4.98 2.55 -1.56
C THR A 152 -5.37 1.09 -1.49
N LEU A 153 -6.45 0.75 -2.17
CA LEU A 153 -6.83 -0.62 -2.49
C LEU A 153 -7.08 -0.72 -3.99
N ARG A 154 -6.82 -1.88 -4.54
CA ARG A 154 -7.01 -2.17 -5.95
C ARG A 154 -7.77 -3.47 -6.15
N GLY A 155 -8.55 -3.55 -7.22
CA GLY A 155 -9.19 -4.77 -7.68
C GLY A 155 -8.23 -5.71 -8.38
N SER A 156 -8.74 -6.76 -9.01
CA SER A 156 -7.97 -7.73 -9.79
C SER A 156 -7.00 -7.07 -10.77
N ALA A 157 -5.85 -7.69 -11.00
CA ALA A 157 -4.89 -7.30 -12.02
C ALA A 157 -4.93 -8.22 -13.24
N ASP A 158 -5.67 -9.32 -13.15
CA ASP A 158 -5.74 -10.36 -14.17
C ASP A 158 -6.91 -10.18 -15.14
N GLU A 159 -7.89 -9.35 -14.76
CA GLU A 159 -9.08 -9.05 -15.54
C GLU A 159 -9.56 -7.62 -15.33
N ASP A 160 -10.38 -7.12 -16.23
CA ASP A 160 -11.08 -5.85 -16.03
C ASP A 160 -12.14 -6.00 -14.94
N VAL A 161 -12.36 -4.92 -14.19
CA VAL A 161 -13.33 -4.90 -13.08
C VAL A 161 -14.32 -3.76 -13.24
N THR A 162 -15.57 -4.05 -13.01
CA THR A 162 -16.59 -3.01 -12.79
C THR A 162 -16.66 -2.64 -11.32
N THR A 163 -17.09 -1.41 -11.04
CA THR A 163 -17.16 -0.87 -9.69
C THR A 163 -18.56 -0.37 -9.38
N GLU A 164 -19.16 -0.90 -8.32
CA GLU A 164 -20.42 -0.41 -7.77
C GLU A 164 -20.15 0.37 -6.49
N CYS A 165 -20.65 1.61 -6.42
CA CYS A 165 -20.54 2.48 -5.26
C CYS A 165 -21.82 3.25 -5.05
N ALA A 166 -22.33 3.27 -3.82
CA ALA A 166 -23.55 4.01 -3.48
C ALA A 166 -23.34 5.53 -3.40
N LEU A 167 -22.08 5.99 -3.30
CA LEU A 167 -21.77 7.41 -3.29
C LEU A 167 -21.92 8.02 -4.70
N PRO A 168 -22.34 9.29 -4.80
CA PRO A 168 -22.42 10.01 -6.06
C PRO A 168 -21.02 10.37 -6.57
N LEU A 169 -20.38 9.44 -7.25
CA LEU A 169 -19.04 9.61 -7.79
C LEU A 169 -19.05 10.55 -9.00
N GLU A 170 -18.42 11.71 -8.87
CA GLU A 170 -18.29 12.69 -9.94
C GLU A 170 -16.99 12.53 -10.71
N PRO A 171 -17.02 12.52 -12.07
CA PRO A 171 -15.81 12.47 -12.88
C PRO A 171 -14.87 13.65 -12.57
N GLN A 172 -13.56 13.36 -12.54
CA GLN A 172 -12.52 14.36 -12.34
C GLN A 172 -11.61 14.42 -13.58
N PRO A 173 -11.17 15.62 -14.01
CA PRO A 173 -10.25 15.75 -15.14
C PRO A 173 -8.82 15.31 -14.78
N GLY A 174 -8.05 15.00 -15.81
CA GLY A 174 -6.62 14.71 -15.71
C GLY A 174 -6.30 13.38 -15.06
N THR A 175 -5.33 13.40 -14.18
CA THR A 175 -4.82 12.22 -13.45
C THR A 175 -4.72 12.51 -11.96
N LEU A 176 -4.39 11.51 -11.16
CA LEU A 176 -4.19 11.70 -9.72
C LEU A 176 -3.02 12.65 -9.41
N ALA A 177 -2.14 12.90 -10.38
CA ALA A 177 -1.08 13.91 -10.26
C ALA A 177 -1.60 15.36 -10.39
N GLY A 178 -2.79 15.54 -10.95
CA GLY A 178 -3.44 16.83 -11.09
C GLY A 178 -4.37 16.92 -12.31
N PRO A 179 -5.31 17.87 -12.31
CA PRO A 179 -6.32 18.02 -13.36
C PRO A 179 -5.72 18.38 -14.74
N GLU A 180 -4.58 19.05 -14.75
CA GLU A 180 -3.87 19.46 -15.97
C GLU A 180 -2.78 18.46 -16.39
N ILE A 181 -2.60 17.38 -15.64
CA ILE A 181 -1.56 16.38 -15.91
C ILE A 181 -2.17 15.20 -16.66
N PRO A 182 -1.83 15.03 -17.94
CA PRO A 182 -2.36 13.92 -18.73
C PRO A 182 -1.70 12.59 -18.37
N TYR A 183 -2.39 11.51 -18.70
CA TYR A 183 -1.88 10.16 -18.56
C TYR A 183 -0.52 9.98 -19.24
N ASN A 184 0.38 9.25 -18.58
CA ASN A 184 1.71 8.89 -19.08
C ASN A 184 2.66 10.07 -19.35
N GLN A 185 2.44 11.21 -18.71
CA GLN A 185 3.34 12.36 -18.78
C GLN A 185 3.97 12.63 -17.41
N ALA A 186 5.26 12.37 -17.30
CA ALA A 186 6.03 12.70 -16.11
C ALA A 186 6.23 14.23 -16.05
N THR A 187 5.79 14.86 -14.96
CA THR A 187 5.93 16.29 -14.72
C THR A 187 6.71 16.52 -13.43
N GLN A 188 7.64 17.47 -13.45
CA GLN A 188 8.39 17.85 -12.24
C GLN A 188 7.47 18.55 -11.23
N GLY A 189 7.68 18.28 -9.94
CA GLY A 189 6.95 18.94 -8.85
C GLY A 189 5.60 18.35 -8.48
N VAL A 190 5.15 17.31 -9.17
CA VAL A 190 3.95 16.55 -8.80
C VAL A 190 4.33 15.23 -8.14
N GLU A 191 3.35 14.60 -7.48
CA GLU A 191 3.55 13.28 -6.88
C GLU A 191 4.10 12.30 -7.92
N PRO A 192 5.24 11.66 -7.66
CA PRO A 192 5.88 10.81 -8.64
C PRO A 192 4.96 9.67 -9.08
N TYR A 193 4.76 9.58 -10.41
CA TYR A 193 4.00 8.51 -11.07
C TYR A 193 2.49 8.48 -10.82
N ALA A 194 1.91 9.44 -10.09
CA ALA A 194 0.47 9.57 -9.90
C ALA A 194 -0.27 9.83 -11.23
N TRP A 195 0.43 10.26 -12.28
CA TRP A 195 -0.05 10.37 -13.65
C TRP A 195 -0.49 9.03 -14.27
N ALA A 196 -0.13 7.90 -13.67
CA ALA A 196 -0.56 6.58 -14.15
C ALA A 196 -2.01 6.23 -13.74
N VAL A 197 -2.59 6.99 -12.80
CA VAL A 197 -3.97 6.81 -12.35
C VAL A 197 -4.84 7.88 -13.00
N HIS A 198 -5.74 7.47 -13.87
CA HIS A 198 -6.60 8.34 -14.67
C HIS A 198 -8.06 7.87 -14.64
N ASP A 199 -8.94 8.51 -15.37
CA ASP A 199 -10.40 8.26 -15.37
C ASP A 199 -11.00 8.32 -13.96
N LEU A 200 -10.57 9.36 -13.24
CA LEU A 200 -10.88 9.53 -11.83
C LEU A 200 -12.36 9.86 -11.60
N ARG A 201 -12.88 9.32 -10.52
CA ARG A 201 -14.17 9.72 -9.95
C ARG A 201 -13.98 10.00 -8.47
N ARG A 202 -14.73 10.97 -7.95
CA ARG A 202 -14.57 11.42 -6.56
C ARG A 202 -15.93 11.60 -5.88
N ALA A 203 -16.00 11.22 -4.62
CA ALA A 203 -17.02 11.63 -3.67
C ALA A 203 -16.38 11.96 -2.32
N GLU A 204 -17.06 12.75 -1.51
CA GLU A 204 -16.66 13.03 -0.14
C GLU A 204 -17.79 12.64 0.81
N THR A 205 -17.46 11.96 1.89
CA THR A 205 -18.42 11.55 2.92
C THR A 205 -17.72 11.39 4.28
N ALA A 206 -18.43 11.72 5.35
CA ALA A 206 -18.07 11.36 6.71
C ALA A 206 -18.90 10.15 7.22
N ASP A 207 -19.87 9.70 6.45
CA ASP A 207 -20.71 8.57 6.78
C ASP A 207 -20.07 7.23 6.33
N PRO A 208 -20.46 6.09 6.92
CA PRO A 208 -20.08 4.79 6.41
C PRO A 208 -20.47 4.62 4.95
N TRP A 209 -19.61 3.98 4.18
CA TRP A 209 -19.87 3.74 2.77
C TRP A 209 -19.36 2.38 2.33
N GLU A 210 -19.80 1.94 1.15
CA GLU A 210 -19.39 0.69 0.55
C GLU A 210 -19.04 0.83 -0.91
N LEU A 211 -18.17 -0.06 -1.36
CA LEU A 211 -17.76 -0.21 -2.75
C LEU A 211 -17.56 -1.68 -3.05
N THR A 212 -17.99 -2.11 -4.22
CA THR A 212 -17.81 -3.48 -4.70
C THR A 212 -17.04 -3.46 -6.00
N TRP A 213 -15.98 -4.24 -6.10
CA TRP A 213 -15.34 -4.61 -7.37
C TRP A 213 -15.90 -5.95 -7.84
N ILE A 214 -16.20 -6.05 -9.12
CA ILE A 214 -16.73 -7.26 -9.74
C ILE A 214 -15.87 -7.55 -10.97
N GLY A 215 -15.21 -8.71 -10.99
CA GLY A 215 -14.46 -9.19 -12.14
C GLY A 215 -15.37 -9.46 -13.31
N GLU A 216 -15.01 -8.97 -14.50
CA GLU A 216 -15.87 -9.08 -15.68
C GLU A 216 -15.87 -10.49 -16.26
N ASP A 217 -14.76 -11.21 -16.14
CA ASP A 217 -14.61 -12.58 -16.66
C ASP A 217 -15.00 -13.63 -15.59
N SER A 218 -14.50 -13.46 -14.36
CA SER A 218 -14.69 -14.42 -13.28
C SER A 218 -16.06 -14.31 -12.60
N GLY A 219 -16.62 -13.09 -12.56
CA GLY A 219 -17.77 -12.75 -11.73
C GLY A 219 -17.48 -12.74 -10.24
N SER A 220 -16.23 -12.92 -9.84
CA SER A 220 -15.80 -12.81 -8.45
C SER A 220 -15.89 -11.38 -7.99
N SER A 221 -16.21 -11.17 -6.72
CA SER A 221 -16.37 -9.81 -6.19
C SER A 221 -15.74 -9.63 -4.83
N VAL A 222 -15.25 -8.43 -4.60
CA VAL A 222 -14.82 -7.96 -3.30
C VAL A 222 -15.67 -6.77 -2.91
N ARG A 223 -16.39 -6.89 -1.79
CA ARG A 223 -17.13 -5.79 -1.20
C ARG A 223 -16.37 -5.23 -0.03
N MET A 224 -16.09 -3.94 -0.07
CA MET A 224 -15.46 -3.18 1.00
C MET A 224 -16.49 -2.33 1.72
N PHE A 225 -16.47 -2.40 3.05
CA PHE A 225 -17.21 -1.50 3.93
C PHE A 225 -16.21 -0.60 4.65
N VAL A 226 -16.41 0.70 4.58
CA VAL A 226 -15.58 1.67 5.27
C VAL A 226 -16.38 2.31 6.39
N ALA A 227 -15.91 2.12 7.62
CA ALA A 227 -16.46 2.80 8.78
C ALA A 227 -15.85 4.21 8.89
N PRO A 228 -16.60 5.22 9.38
CA PRO A 228 -16.05 6.55 9.65
C PRO A 228 -14.96 6.45 10.73
N GLN A 229 -13.99 7.34 10.64
CA GLN A 229 -12.90 7.50 11.60
C GLN A 229 -13.23 8.55 12.65
#